data_4d7c308671abaa3545320cbbaa9ec078
#
_entry.id   4d7c308671abaa3545320cbbaa9ec078
#
_cell.length_a   1.000
_cell.length_b   1.000
_cell.length_c   1.000
_cell.angle_alpha   90.00
_cell.angle_beta   90.00
_cell.angle_gamma   90.00
#
_symmetry.space_group_name_H-M   'P 1'
#
loop_
_entity.id
_entity.type
_entity.pdbx_description
1 polymer ?
#
loop_
_entity_poly.entity_id
_entity_poly.type
_entity_poly.pdbx_seq_one_letter_code
_entity_poly.pdbx_strand_id
1 'polypeptide(L)'
;MSRTYVAGPMSGLPEFNYPAFHAAAAAWRAAGWEVENPAEHFGGRTDLPRETYMHAAIKSLLTCDAIALLPGWWESEGARLEYRVAQAVGMTIYFSGDRPVPPT
;
A
#
# COMPACT_ATOMS: atom_id res chain seq x y z
N MET A 1 3.76 -5.76 16.94
CA MET A 1 4.19 -6.42 15.70
C MET A 1 4.28 -5.39 14.60
N SER A 2 5.21 -5.61 13.66
CA SER A 2 5.45 -4.62 12.62
C SER A 2 4.59 -4.93 11.41
N ARG A 3 3.82 -3.94 10.97
CA ARG A 3 2.89 -4.05 9.86
C ARG A 3 3.12 -2.90 8.87
N THR A 4 3.24 -3.21 7.60
CA THR A 4 3.38 -2.21 6.54
C THR A 4 2.19 -2.23 5.59
N TYR A 5 1.84 -1.05 5.09
CA TYR A 5 0.80 -0.88 4.08
C TYR A 5 1.47 -0.65 2.73
N VAL A 6 1.01 -1.35 1.69
CA VAL A 6 1.53 -1.15 0.33
C VAL A 6 0.68 -0.11 -0.38
N ALA A 7 1.31 0.93 -0.90
CA ALA A 7 0.63 2.01 -1.63
C ALA A 7 1.27 2.23 -3.00
N GLY A 8 0.45 2.54 -3.99
CA GLY A 8 0.95 2.78 -5.33
C GLY A 8 -0.16 3.05 -6.34
N PRO A 9 0.21 3.24 -7.60
CA PRO A 9 -0.77 3.54 -8.64
C PRO A 9 -1.61 2.32 -9.00
N MET A 10 -2.89 2.51 -9.19
CA MET A 10 -3.84 1.48 -9.61
C MET A 10 -4.65 1.91 -10.82
N SER A 11 -5.31 3.07 -10.74
CA SER A 11 -6.24 3.54 -11.78
C SER A 11 -5.54 3.73 -13.11
N GLY A 12 -6.16 3.20 -14.17
CA GLY A 12 -5.64 3.35 -15.54
C GLY A 12 -4.53 2.38 -15.91
N LEU A 13 -4.10 1.51 -14.98
CA LEU A 13 -3.08 0.51 -15.25
C LEU A 13 -3.70 -0.87 -15.49
N PRO A 14 -3.04 -1.75 -16.28
CA PRO A 14 -3.54 -3.11 -16.49
C PRO A 14 -3.75 -3.81 -15.15
N GLU A 15 -4.89 -4.47 -14.99
CA GLU A 15 -5.25 -5.21 -13.78
C GLU A 15 -5.15 -4.36 -12.51
N PHE A 16 -5.37 -3.05 -12.62
CA PHE A 16 -5.21 -2.11 -11.51
C PHE A 16 -3.85 -2.21 -10.84
N ASN A 17 -2.82 -2.63 -11.58
CA ASN A 17 -1.47 -2.82 -11.06
C ASN A 17 -1.39 -3.85 -9.91
N TYR A 18 -2.41 -4.67 -9.74
CA TYR A 18 -2.44 -5.66 -8.66
C TYR A 18 -1.23 -6.60 -8.65
N PRO A 19 -0.69 -7.06 -9.80
CA PRO A 19 0.50 -7.89 -9.77
C PRO A 19 1.69 -7.24 -9.04
N ALA A 20 1.90 -5.94 -9.20
CA ALA A 20 2.97 -5.23 -8.49
C ALA A 20 2.69 -5.17 -6.99
N PHE A 21 1.42 -4.97 -6.59
CA PHE A 21 1.03 -4.97 -5.19
C PHE A 21 1.26 -6.33 -4.56
N HIS A 22 0.90 -7.42 -5.25
CA HIS A 22 1.11 -8.77 -4.74
C HIS A 22 2.59 -9.12 -4.62
N ALA A 23 3.40 -8.71 -5.59
CA ALA A 23 4.84 -8.96 -5.55
C ALA A 23 5.49 -8.22 -4.38
N ALA A 24 5.12 -6.96 -4.16
CA ALA A 24 5.63 -6.19 -3.03
C ALA A 24 5.19 -6.79 -1.70
N ALA A 25 3.92 -7.17 -1.57
CA ALA A 25 3.41 -7.78 -0.35
C ALA A 25 4.16 -9.07 -0.03
N ALA A 26 4.42 -9.91 -1.03
CA ALA A 26 5.17 -11.15 -0.84
C ALA A 26 6.59 -10.87 -0.35
N ALA A 27 7.26 -9.86 -0.92
CA ALA A 27 8.63 -9.50 -0.54
C ALA A 27 8.69 -8.98 0.90
N TRP A 28 7.75 -8.13 1.30
CA TRP A 28 7.72 -7.61 2.66
C TRP A 28 7.38 -8.70 3.67
N ARG A 29 6.44 -9.59 3.33
CA ARG A 29 6.12 -10.75 4.19
C ARG A 29 7.32 -11.68 4.36
N ALA A 30 8.08 -11.89 3.29
CA ALA A 30 9.29 -12.71 3.35
C ALA A 30 10.35 -12.08 4.26
N ALA A 31 10.36 -10.76 4.40
CA ALA A 31 11.27 -10.05 5.30
C ALA A 31 10.79 -10.03 6.76
N GLY A 32 9.62 -10.58 7.04
CA GLY A 32 9.12 -10.72 8.41
C GLY A 32 8.00 -9.76 8.81
N TRP A 33 7.46 -9.00 7.86
CA TRP A 33 6.39 -8.03 8.13
C TRP A 33 5.01 -8.66 8.00
N GLU A 34 4.06 -8.18 8.79
CA GLU A 34 2.66 -8.28 8.41
C GLU A 34 2.40 -7.21 7.35
N VAL A 35 1.55 -7.52 6.38
CA VAL A 35 1.30 -6.61 5.26
C VAL A 35 -0.18 -6.41 5.06
N GLU A 36 -0.60 -5.15 4.99
CA GLU A 36 -1.91 -4.77 4.49
C GLU A 36 -1.75 -4.42 3.00
N ASN A 37 -2.34 -5.26 2.15
CA ASN A 37 -2.27 -5.11 0.70
C ASN A 37 -3.66 -4.75 0.17
N PRO A 38 -3.86 -3.50 -0.31
CA PRO A 38 -5.18 -3.10 -0.80
C PRO A 38 -5.68 -3.93 -1.98
N ALA A 39 -4.80 -4.58 -2.73
CA ALA A 39 -5.21 -5.46 -3.82
C ALA A 39 -5.94 -6.71 -3.32
N GLU A 40 -5.82 -7.03 -2.03
CA GLU A 40 -6.52 -8.15 -1.40
C GLU A 40 -7.87 -7.75 -0.83
N HIS A 41 -8.17 -6.46 -0.78
CA HIS A 41 -9.45 -5.98 -0.28
C HIS A 41 -10.57 -6.37 -1.25
N PHE A 42 -11.77 -6.62 -0.72
CA PHE A 42 -12.96 -6.94 -1.51
C PHE A 42 -12.76 -8.12 -2.49
N GLY A 43 -11.89 -9.07 -2.15
CA GLY A 43 -11.62 -10.22 -3.00
C GLY A 43 -10.99 -9.89 -4.36
N GLY A 44 -10.32 -8.74 -4.46
CA GLY A 44 -9.69 -8.31 -5.71
C GLY A 44 -10.64 -7.65 -6.71
N ARG A 45 -11.85 -7.28 -6.31
CA ARG A 45 -12.80 -6.61 -7.19
C ARG A 45 -12.27 -5.24 -7.64
N THR A 46 -12.62 -4.85 -8.88
CA THR A 46 -12.18 -3.60 -9.48
C THR A 46 -13.34 -2.70 -9.89
N ASP A 47 -14.57 -3.07 -9.54
CA ASP A 47 -15.80 -2.45 -10.04
C ASP A 47 -16.59 -1.68 -8.97
N LEU A 48 -16.00 -1.45 -7.80
CA LEU A 48 -16.64 -0.70 -6.72
C LEU A 48 -16.39 0.79 -6.87
N PRO A 49 -17.23 1.65 -6.25
CA PRO A 49 -16.98 3.09 -6.24
C PRO A 49 -15.62 3.43 -5.62
N ARG A 50 -14.98 4.48 -6.13
CA ARG A 50 -13.67 4.92 -5.64
C ARG A 50 -13.67 5.17 -4.13
N GLU A 51 -14.73 5.78 -3.61
CA GLU A 51 -14.84 6.08 -2.18
C GLU A 51 -14.79 4.81 -1.32
N THR A 52 -15.35 3.72 -1.82
CA THR A 52 -15.34 2.44 -1.11
C THR A 52 -13.90 1.95 -0.94
N TYR A 53 -13.12 2.00 -2.02
CA TYR A 53 -11.71 1.60 -1.95
C TYR A 53 -10.91 2.54 -1.06
N MET A 54 -11.11 3.84 -1.17
CA MET A 54 -10.35 4.82 -0.39
C MET A 54 -10.67 4.71 1.11
N HIS A 55 -11.93 4.51 1.46
CA HIS A 55 -12.32 4.33 2.87
C HIS A 55 -11.63 3.11 3.47
N ALA A 56 -11.68 1.98 2.77
CA ALA A 56 -11.02 0.75 3.22
C ALA A 56 -9.50 0.91 3.28
N ALA A 57 -8.92 1.59 2.30
CA ALA A 57 -7.48 1.83 2.22
C ALA A 57 -6.98 2.67 3.39
N ILE A 58 -7.63 3.78 3.68
CA ILE A 58 -7.22 4.66 4.79
C ILE A 58 -7.40 3.96 6.13
N LYS A 59 -8.51 3.25 6.30
CA LYS A 59 -8.76 2.48 7.53
C LYS A 59 -7.68 1.43 7.75
N SER A 60 -7.29 0.73 6.69
CA SER A 60 -6.24 -0.29 6.72
C SER A 60 -4.87 0.33 7.02
N LEU A 61 -4.55 1.44 6.35
CA LEU A 61 -3.31 2.18 6.54
C LEU A 61 -3.12 2.57 8.01
N LEU A 62 -4.17 3.05 8.66
CA LEU A 62 -4.09 3.49 10.05
C LEU A 62 -3.80 2.37 11.04
N THR A 63 -3.88 1.11 10.63
CA THR A 63 -3.49 -0.03 11.48
C THR A 63 -2.01 -0.38 11.34
N CYS A 64 -1.27 0.32 10.49
CA CYS A 64 0.10 -0.02 10.14
C CYS A 64 1.12 0.90 10.79
N ASP A 65 2.35 0.40 10.91
CA ASP A 65 3.50 1.15 11.45
C ASP A 65 4.29 1.82 10.34
N ALA A 66 4.14 1.35 9.11
CA ALA A 66 4.93 1.80 7.97
C ALA A 66 4.10 1.80 6.70
N ILE A 67 4.56 2.55 5.71
CA ILE A 67 4.01 2.55 4.36
C ILE A 67 5.13 2.22 3.38
N ALA A 68 4.88 1.29 2.46
CA ALA A 68 5.81 0.92 1.40
C ALA A 68 5.25 1.42 0.06
N LEU A 69 5.94 2.36 -0.55
CA LEU A 69 5.47 3.03 -1.76
C LEU A 69 6.02 2.34 -3.01
N LEU A 70 5.14 1.98 -3.93
CA LEU A 70 5.51 1.37 -5.20
C LEU A 70 5.98 2.44 -6.20
N PRO A 71 6.76 2.05 -7.23
CA PRO A 71 7.14 2.98 -8.28
C PRO A 71 5.92 3.65 -8.91
N GLY A 72 6.02 4.94 -9.19
CA GLY A 72 4.93 5.70 -9.77
C GLY A 72 3.89 6.22 -8.78
N TRP A 73 4.10 6.00 -7.50
CA TRP A 73 3.14 6.42 -6.46
C TRP A 73 2.85 7.92 -6.51
N TRP A 74 3.83 8.73 -6.90
CA TRP A 74 3.68 10.20 -6.96
C TRP A 74 2.72 10.66 -8.06
N GLU A 75 2.40 9.81 -9.01
CA GLU A 75 1.44 10.11 -10.07
C GLU A 75 0.02 9.66 -9.71
N SER A 76 -0.14 8.98 -8.59
CA SER A 76 -1.42 8.48 -8.11
C SER A 76 -1.99 9.40 -7.04
N GLU A 77 -3.17 9.95 -7.29
CA GLU A 77 -3.84 10.80 -6.32
C GLU A 77 -4.12 10.07 -5.02
N GLY A 78 -4.59 8.83 -5.10
CA GLY A 78 -4.86 8.01 -3.93
C GLY A 78 -3.60 7.70 -3.14
N ALA A 79 -2.53 7.31 -3.83
CA ALA A 79 -1.26 7.00 -3.16
C ALA A 79 -0.65 8.25 -2.50
N ARG A 80 -0.78 9.42 -3.14
CA ARG A 80 -0.32 10.66 -2.53
C ARG A 80 -1.09 11.00 -1.26
N LEU A 81 -2.39 10.75 -1.24
CA LEU A 81 -3.21 10.95 -0.04
C LEU A 81 -2.76 10.01 1.08
N GLU A 82 -2.56 8.74 0.75
CA GLU A 82 -2.07 7.75 1.72
C GLU A 82 -0.70 8.14 2.29
N TYR A 83 0.18 8.63 1.43
CA TYR A 83 1.49 9.13 1.86
C TYR A 83 1.36 10.30 2.84
N ARG A 84 0.46 11.25 2.56
CA ARG A 84 0.23 12.39 3.46
C ARG A 84 -0.31 11.95 4.81
N VAL A 85 -1.23 11.00 4.81
CA VAL A 85 -1.77 10.44 6.06
C VAL A 85 -0.66 9.76 6.85
N ALA A 86 0.17 8.96 6.18
CA ALA A 86 1.29 8.28 6.83
C ALA A 86 2.26 9.28 7.47
N GLN A 87 2.58 10.37 6.77
CA GLN A 87 3.41 11.43 7.33
C GLN A 87 2.76 12.08 8.54
N ALA A 88 1.48 12.40 8.44
CA ALA A 88 0.76 13.11 9.49
C ALA A 88 0.69 12.32 10.79
N VAL A 89 0.63 11.00 10.71
CA VAL A 89 0.55 10.14 11.90
C VAL A 89 1.89 9.53 12.31
N GLY A 90 2.99 9.95 11.67
CA GLY A 90 4.34 9.55 12.09
C GLY A 90 4.77 8.15 11.69
N MET A 91 4.20 7.60 10.64
CA MET A 91 4.59 6.27 10.14
C MET A 91 5.98 6.30 9.49
N THR A 92 6.67 5.17 9.55
CA THR A 92 7.92 5.00 8.78
C THR A 92 7.58 4.89 7.30
N ILE A 93 8.34 5.59 6.44
CA ILE A 93 8.09 5.63 5.02
C ILE A 93 9.23 4.95 4.27
N TYR A 94 8.87 3.92 3.48
CA TYR A 94 9.80 3.25 2.58
C TYR A 94 9.44 3.64 1.15
N PHE A 95 10.38 4.25 0.44
CA PHE A 95 10.14 4.75 -0.91
C PHE A 95 10.36 3.67 -1.95
N SER A 96 9.85 3.91 -3.15
CA SER A 96 10.05 2.99 -4.28
C SER A 96 11.54 2.81 -4.55
N GLY A 97 11.94 1.56 -4.74
CA GLY A 97 13.35 1.21 -4.89
C GLY A 97 14.00 0.74 -3.60
N ASP A 98 13.42 1.02 -2.45
CA ASP A 98 13.90 0.45 -1.20
C ASP A 98 13.65 -1.05 -1.19
N ARG A 99 14.62 -1.79 -0.68
CA ARG A 99 14.43 -3.22 -0.48
C ARG A 99 13.71 -3.45 0.84
N PRO A 100 12.80 -4.44 0.91
CA PRO A 100 12.25 -4.82 2.19
C PRO A 100 13.35 -5.17 3.17
N VAL A 101 13.26 -4.58 4.37
CA VAL A 101 14.20 -4.83 5.46
C VAL A 101 13.46 -5.50 6.60
N PRO A 102 14.13 -6.31 7.45
CA PRO A 102 13.47 -6.90 8.59
C PRO A 102 12.91 -5.83 9.51
N PRO A 103 11.76 -6.07 10.15
CA PRO A 103 11.24 -5.15 11.14
C PRO A 103 12.19 -5.11 12.36
N THR A 104 12.28 -3.92 12.98
CA THR A 104 13.12 -3.70 14.16
C THR A 104 12.35 -3.83 15.45
#